data_d5de677fcc531892888422adc32b9812
#
_entry.id   d5de677fcc531892888422adc32b9812
#
_cell.length_a   1.000
_cell.length_b   1.000
_cell.length_c   1.000
_cell.angle_alpha   90.00
_cell.angle_beta   90.00
_cell.angle_gamma   90.00
#
_symmetry.space_group_name_H-M   'P 1'
#
loop_
_entity.id
_entity.type
_entity.pdbx_description
1 polymer ?
#
loop_
_entity_poly.entity_id
_entity_poly.type
_entity_poly.pdbx_seq_one_letter_code
_entity_poly.pdbx_strand_id
1 'polypeptide(L)'
;TTPQQVALEKSRKLTKFTDVVTCWNLTSFVFKNMLSTHVVGEKGEWCDYPLFPEVFRKAGYNVTFITNEFLPQAKEAVYDFSGGFFLNNPELSKLQFDHRNTQLHDLDDGLLKDYDDSLKNFQKEHNLTIFHLMGQHVNYKQRYRTKQARFWASSYEDKRPELTNAQRKMLSHYDNATLYNDSIVAQIVKRFQKQDAIVIYVPDHGEECYEENRGFICRNHSAEIDWPLAHYEFEIPFWIYCSPKYIRNHRDIYRQIRKAKDKRFMTDALPHLLLYLAGIETPTYKEEYNILSPKYDEMRPRILKNSADYDKLRDAHLEKIKKEESKKVKKKERRN
;
A
#
# COMPACT_ATOMS: atom_id res chain seq x y z
N THR A 1 10.70 0.22 -12.42
CA THR A 1 10.81 -1.21 -12.15
C THR A 1 9.45 -1.94 -12.29
N THR A 2 8.37 -1.21 -12.53
CA THR A 2 6.99 -1.73 -12.62
C THR A 2 6.37 -1.53 -14.02
N PRO A 3 6.88 -2.19 -15.08
CA PRO A 3 6.46 -1.96 -16.46
C PRO A 3 5.00 -2.32 -16.74
N GLN A 4 4.43 -3.32 -16.03
CA GLN A 4 3.04 -3.73 -16.21
C GLN A 4 2.08 -2.67 -15.66
N GLN A 5 2.35 -2.14 -14.46
CA GLN A 5 1.55 -1.06 -13.88
C GLN A 5 1.63 0.22 -14.73
N VAL A 6 2.82 0.56 -15.26
CA VAL A 6 2.98 1.68 -16.21
C VAL A 6 2.14 1.47 -17.48
N ALA A 7 2.09 0.26 -18.02
CA ALA A 7 1.24 -0.04 -19.17
C ALA A 7 -0.26 0.11 -18.86
N LEU A 8 -0.69 -0.32 -17.66
CA LEU A 8 -2.06 -0.13 -17.19
C LEU A 8 -2.41 1.37 -17.03
N GLU A 9 -1.50 2.17 -16.50
CA GLU A 9 -1.67 3.62 -16.36
C GLU A 9 -1.84 4.29 -17.72
N LYS A 10 -0.97 3.96 -18.70
CA LYS A 10 -1.07 4.47 -20.08
C LYS A 10 -2.41 4.11 -20.75
N SER A 11 -3.03 2.99 -20.38
CA SER A 11 -4.34 2.58 -20.86
C SER A 11 -5.51 3.43 -20.33
N ARG A 12 -5.26 4.37 -19.44
CA ARG A 12 -6.22 5.24 -18.72
C ARG A 12 -7.29 4.50 -17.89
N LYS A 13 -7.13 3.20 -17.68
CA LYS A 13 -8.01 2.41 -16.80
C LYS A 13 -7.52 2.40 -15.36
N LEU A 14 -6.23 2.64 -15.16
CA LEU A 14 -5.59 2.84 -13.87
C LEU A 14 -5.41 4.33 -13.61
N THR A 15 -5.82 4.78 -12.43
CA THR A 15 -5.59 6.13 -11.91
C THR A 15 -4.60 6.04 -10.75
N LYS A 16 -3.40 6.55 -10.95
CA LYS A 16 -2.38 6.68 -9.91
C LYS A 16 -2.62 7.96 -9.13
N PHE A 17 -2.56 7.87 -7.80
CA PHE A 17 -2.61 9.01 -6.90
C PHE A 17 -1.18 9.50 -6.60
N THR A 18 -1.00 10.80 -6.46
CA THR A 18 0.32 11.43 -6.44
C THR A 18 0.82 11.82 -5.06
N ASP A 19 -0.06 11.93 -4.06
CA ASP A 19 0.29 12.37 -2.70
C ASP A 19 -0.38 11.47 -1.65
N VAL A 20 0.19 10.29 -1.46
CA VAL A 20 -0.35 9.28 -0.54
C VAL A 20 0.71 8.81 0.43
N VAL A 21 0.35 8.79 1.71
CA VAL A 21 1.19 8.28 2.79
C VAL A 21 0.47 7.21 3.60
N THR A 22 1.23 6.30 4.16
CA THR A 22 0.76 5.37 5.19
C THR A 22 0.93 5.98 6.58
N CYS A 23 0.18 5.49 7.56
CA CYS A 23 0.25 5.98 8.95
C CYS A 23 1.36 5.33 9.79
N TRP A 24 1.86 4.16 9.37
CA TRP A 24 2.91 3.38 10.04
C TRP A 24 3.85 2.75 9.02
N ASN A 25 5.04 2.33 9.46
CA ASN A 25 6.02 1.60 8.67
C ASN A 25 6.24 0.15 9.18
N LEU A 26 5.23 -0.41 9.84
CA LEU A 26 5.22 -1.78 10.36
C LEU A 26 3.86 -2.40 10.05
N THR A 27 3.85 -3.53 9.37
CA THR A 27 2.66 -4.18 8.79
C THR A 27 1.50 -4.31 9.76
N SER A 28 1.71 -4.84 10.98
CA SER A 28 0.60 -5.02 11.93
C SER A 28 -0.04 -3.72 12.40
N PHE A 29 0.75 -2.64 12.56
CA PHE A 29 0.24 -1.33 12.92
C PHE A 29 -0.47 -0.65 11.75
N VAL A 30 0.04 -0.84 10.52
CA VAL A 30 -0.66 -0.36 9.32
C VAL A 30 -2.02 -1.04 9.20
N PHE A 31 -2.08 -2.37 9.33
CA PHE A 31 -3.35 -3.11 9.22
C PHE A 31 -4.38 -2.70 10.28
N LYS A 32 -3.96 -2.49 11.53
CA LYS A 32 -4.84 -1.99 12.59
C LYS A 32 -5.55 -0.69 12.19
N ASN A 33 -4.81 0.26 11.62
CA ASN A 33 -5.36 1.55 11.21
C ASN A 33 -6.04 1.50 9.84
N MET A 34 -5.47 0.77 8.87
CA MET A 34 -5.99 0.70 7.52
C MET A 34 -7.26 -0.15 7.39
N LEU A 35 -7.48 -1.11 8.29
CA LEU A 35 -8.70 -1.93 8.29
C LEU A 35 -9.81 -1.34 9.15
N SER A 36 -9.47 -0.58 10.21
CA SER A 36 -10.44 0.06 11.09
C SER A 36 -11.10 1.28 10.43
N THR A 37 -12.38 1.50 10.73
CA THR A 37 -13.04 2.77 10.37
C THR A 37 -12.65 3.94 11.28
N HIS A 38 -11.79 3.72 12.28
CA HIS A 38 -11.11 4.77 13.04
C HIS A 38 -10.07 5.48 12.17
N VAL A 39 -9.98 6.78 12.30
CA VAL A 39 -8.98 7.61 11.63
C VAL A 39 -8.05 8.22 12.66
N VAL A 40 -6.73 8.20 12.38
CA VAL A 40 -5.71 8.75 13.30
C VAL A 40 -6.03 10.21 13.66
N GLY A 41 -6.08 10.49 14.96
CA GLY A 41 -6.48 11.78 15.50
C GLY A 41 -7.93 11.85 15.99
N GLU A 42 -8.76 10.84 15.72
CA GLU A 42 -10.06 10.70 16.33
C GLU A 42 -9.98 10.22 17.80
N LYS A 43 -11.06 10.37 18.54
CA LYS A 43 -11.17 9.86 19.91
C LYS A 43 -11.24 8.34 19.90
N GLY A 44 -10.53 7.69 20.82
CA GLY A 44 -10.52 6.24 20.97
C GLY A 44 -9.36 5.59 20.21
N GLU A 45 -9.42 4.28 20.09
CA GLU A 45 -8.41 3.44 19.47
C GLU A 45 -9.00 2.69 18.27
N TRP A 46 -8.15 2.18 17.42
CA TRP A 46 -8.56 1.41 16.23
C TRP A 46 -9.54 0.27 16.56
N CYS A 47 -9.42 -0.37 17.74
CA CYS A 47 -10.25 -1.49 18.18
C CYS A 47 -11.61 -1.08 18.78
N ASP A 48 -11.83 0.21 19.02
CA ASP A 48 -13.13 0.74 19.42
C ASP A 48 -14.09 0.92 18.23
N TYR A 49 -13.58 0.71 17.02
CA TYR A 49 -14.30 0.89 15.76
C TYR A 49 -14.35 -0.43 14.96
N PRO A 50 -15.38 -0.65 14.14
CA PRO A 50 -15.45 -1.84 13.32
C PRO A 50 -14.37 -1.84 12.25
N LEU A 51 -13.87 -3.04 11.93
CA LEU A 51 -13.01 -3.24 10.77
C LEU A 51 -13.86 -3.31 9.50
N PHE A 52 -13.41 -2.69 8.41
CA PHE A 52 -14.23 -2.62 7.20
C PHE A 52 -14.60 -4.00 6.62
N PRO A 53 -13.79 -5.09 6.70
CA PRO A 53 -14.22 -6.38 6.17
C PRO A 53 -15.47 -6.91 6.87
N GLU A 54 -15.59 -6.73 8.19
CA GLU A 54 -16.80 -7.08 8.95
C GLU A 54 -18.00 -6.24 8.51
N VAL A 55 -17.80 -4.95 8.26
CA VAL A 55 -18.86 -4.05 7.77
C VAL A 55 -19.34 -4.51 6.40
N PHE A 56 -18.43 -4.88 5.50
CA PHE A 56 -18.78 -5.44 4.19
C PHE A 56 -19.59 -6.73 4.31
N ARG A 57 -19.19 -7.66 5.19
CA ARG A 57 -19.95 -8.90 5.45
C ARG A 57 -21.36 -8.61 5.95
N LYS A 58 -21.51 -7.71 6.92
CA LYS A 58 -22.81 -7.28 7.44
C LYS A 58 -23.69 -6.62 6.38
N ALA A 59 -23.08 -5.97 5.39
CA ALA A 59 -23.77 -5.40 4.23
C ALA A 59 -24.08 -6.44 3.12
N GLY A 60 -23.80 -7.72 3.34
CA GLY A 60 -24.11 -8.81 2.42
C GLY A 60 -23.03 -9.13 1.38
N TYR A 61 -21.85 -8.52 1.47
CA TYR A 61 -20.71 -8.89 0.64
C TYR A 61 -20.13 -10.24 1.06
N ASN A 62 -19.67 -11.00 0.08
CA ASN A 62 -18.80 -12.16 0.31
C ASN A 62 -17.36 -11.68 0.43
N VAL A 63 -16.74 -11.86 1.58
CA VAL A 63 -15.39 -11.35 1.87
C VAL A 63 -14.38 -12.48 1.87
N THR A 64 -13.41 -12.41 0.96
CA THR A 64 -12.32 -13.37 0.83
C THR A 64 -10.98 -12.68 1.14
N PHE A 65 -10.20 -13.25 2.07
CA PHE A 65 -8.85 -12.77 2.41
C PHE A 65 -7.82 -13.84 2.05
N ILE A 66 -6.91 -13.51 1.15
CA ILE A 66 -5.88 -14.41 0.62
C ILE A 66 -4.53 -13.81 1.00
N THR A 67 -3.76 -14.52 1.81
CA THR A 67 -2.52 -14.00 2.38
C THR A 67 -1.37 -14.98 2.22
N ASN A 68 -0.17 -14.44 2.00
CA ASN A 68 1.06 -15.22 1.99
C ASN A 68 1.92 -14.98 3.24
N GLU A 69 1.39 -14.29 4.23
CA GLU A 69 2.15 -13.91 5.43
C GLU A 69 1.52 -14.45 6.72
N PHE A 70 0.21 -14.28 6.92
CA PHE A 70 -0.43 -14.58 8.19
C PHE A 70 -1.62 -15.53 8.02
N LEU A 71 -1.53 -16.74 8.58
CA LEU A 71 -2.64 -17.68 8.65
C LEU A 71 -3.04 -17.94 10.10
N PRO A 72 -4.36 -18.06 10.40
CA PRO A 72 -4.82 -18.55 11.69
C PRO A 72 -4.26 -19.95 11.94
N GLN A 73 -3.76 -20.19 13.15
CA GLN A 73 -3.21 -21.50 13.57
C GLN A 73 -1.92 -21.93 12.83
N ALA A 74 -1.26 -21.06 12.08
CA ALA A 74 0.07 -21.35 11.60
C ALA A 74 1.01 -21.60 12.79
N LYS A 75 1.73 -22.73 12.77
CA LYS A 75 2.70 -23.09 13.81
C LYS A 75 3.84 -22.07 13.90
N GLU A 76 4.13 -21.42 12.80
CA GLU A 76 5.11 -20.34 12.71
C GLU A 76 4.35 -19.03 12.86
N ALA A 77 4.25 -18.53 14.08
CA ALA A 77 3.80 -17.18 14.32
C ALA A 77 4.84 -16.23 13.72
N VAL A 78 4.44 -15.47 12.71
CA VAL A 78 5.25 -14.31 12.31
C VAL A 78 5.22 -13.35 13.48
N TYR A 79 6.38 -13.18 14.10
CA TYR A 79 6.55 -12.36 15.27
C TYR A 79 6.47 -10.90 14.81
N ASP A 80 5.44 -10.19 15.20
CA ASP A 80 5.47 -8.74 15.18
C ASP A 80 5.69 -8.20 16.59
N PHE A 81 6.21 -6.98 16.70
CA PHE A 81 6.49 -6.33 17.98
C PHE A 81 5.24 -6.06 18.84
N SER A 82 4.06 -6.36 18.35
CA SER A 82 2.78 -6.18 19.04
C SER A 82 2.21 -7.48 19.61
N GLY A 83 2.99 -8.56 19.62
CA GLY A 83 2.58 -9.84 20.22
C GLY A 83 1.77 -10.75 19.29
N GLY A 84 1.96 -10.61 17.97
CA GLY A 84 1.31 -11.42 16.95
C GLY A 84 0.34 -10.61 16.09
N PHE A 85 0.14 -11.08 14.87
CA PHE A 85 -0.77 -10.41 13.94
C PHE A 85 -2.23 -10.67 14.38
N PHE A 86 -2.96 -9.62 14.70
CA PHE A 86 -4.28 -9.70 15.31
C PHE A 86 -5.31 -10.50 14.49
N LEU A 87 -5.18 -10.52 13.13
CA LEU A 87 -6.02 -11.33 12.25
C LEU A 87 -5.75 -12.84 12.34
N ASN A 88 -4.72 -13.26 13.04
CA ASN A 88 -4.48 -14.68 13.36
C ASN A 88 -5.32 -15.19 14.54
N ASN A 89 -5.94 -14.30 15.30
CA ASN A 89 -6.96 -14.71 16.26
C ASN A 89 -8.13 -15.35 15.48
N PRO A 90 -8.46 -16.65 15.73
CA PRO A 90 -9.48 -17.35 14.95
C PRO A 90 -10.86 -16.72 15.04
N GLU A 91 -11.25 -16.23 16.21
CA GLU A 91 -12.57 -15.63 16.43
C GLU A 91 -12.68 -14.28 15.69
N LEU A 92 -11.66 -13.43 15.78
CA LEU A 92 -11.63 -12.19 15.05
C LEU A 92 -11.62 -12.44 13.51
N SER A 93 -10.82 -13.39 13.05
CA SER A 93 -10.73 -13.76 11.64
C SER A 93 -12.08 -14.23 11.08
N LYS A 94 -12.84 -15.03 11.83
CA LYS A 94 -14.20 -15.48 11.44
C LYS A 94 -15.20 -14.33 11.31
N LEU A 95 -15.04 -13.28 12.12
CA LEU A 95 -15.89 -12.10 12.02
C LEU A 95 -15.57 -11.29 10.76
N GLN A 96 -14.32 -11.29 10.30
CA GLN A 96 -13.87 -10.47 9.18
C GLN A 96 -14.06 -11.13 7.81
N PHE A 97 -13.87 -12.45 7.70
CA PHE A 97 -13.73 -13.12 6.42
C PHE A 97 -14.64 -14.34 6.31
N ASP A 98 -15.29 -14.51 5.15
CA ASP A 98 -16.05 -15.71 4.81
C ASP A 98 -15.13 -16.83 4.34
N HIS A 99 -14.09 -16.47 3.59
CA HIS A 99 -13.15 -17.41 3.01
C HIS A 99 -11.70 -16.93 3.15
N ARG A 100 -10.79 -17.89 3.35
CA ARG A 100 -9.33 -17.66 3.38
C ARG A 100 -8.61 -18.83 2.71
N ASN A 101 -7.38 -18.57 2.21
CA ASN A 101 -6.46 -19.67 1.89
C ASN A 101 -6.00 -20.38 3.17
N THR A 102 -5.60 -21.63 3.02
CA THR A 102 -5.25 -22.55 4.12
C THR A 102 -3.78 -22.86 4.21
N GLN A 103 -2.97 -22.39 3.27
CA GLN A 103 -1.52 -22.60 3.24
C GLN A 103 -0.78 -21.37 2.76
N LEU A 104 0.46 -21.21 3.22
CA LEU A 104 1.41 -20.23 2.72
C LEU A 104 2.19 -20.82 1.55
N HIS A 105 2.69 -19.96 0.69
CA HIS A 105 3.49 -20.31 -0.48
C HIS A 105 4.84 -19.62 -0.45
N ASP A 106 5.85 -20.21 -1.06
CA ASP A 106 7.17 -19.58 -1.22
C ASP A 106 7.11 -18.27 -2.01
N LEU A 107 6.15 -18.16 -2.94
CA LEU A 107 5.95 -17.00 -3.80
C LEU A 107 4.46 -16.69 -4.00
N ASP A 108 4.15 -15.43 -4.25
CA ASP A 108 2.78 -14.90 -4.34
C ASP A 108 1.95 -15.45 -5.51
N ASP A 109 2.56 -16.08 -6.52
CA ASP A 109 1.79 -16.75 -7.56
C ASP A 109 1.03 -17.99 -7.04
N GLY A 110 1.43 -18.55 -5.89
CA GLY A 110 0.66 -19.55 -5.17
C GLY A 110 -0.71 -19.06 -4.74
N LEU A 111 -0.81 -17.80 -4.29
CA LEU A 111 -2.09 -17.17 -3.92
C LEU A 111 -3.03 -17.04 -5.12
N LEU A 112 -2.46 -16.76 -6.31
CA LEU A 112 -3.25 -16.69 -7.54
C LEU A 112 -3.80 -18.07 -7.91
N LYS A 113 -3.03 -19.12 -7.63
CA LYS A 113 -3.47 -20.50 -7.82
C LYS A 113 -4.57 -20.87 -6.84
N ASP A 114 -4.44 -20.57 -5.56
CA ASP A 114 -5.49 -20.80 -4.56
C ASP A 114 -6.80 -20.13 -4.96
N TYR A 115 -6.71 -18.88 -5.45
CA TYR A 115 -7.88 -18.15 -5.95
C TYR A 115 -8.50 -18.87 -7.16
N ASP A 116 -7.71 -19.24 -8.15
CA ASP A 116 -8.19 -19.86 -9.40
C ASP A 116 -8.75 -21.25 -9.18
N ASP A 117 -8.15 -22.06 -8.31
CA ASP A 117 -8.53 -23.46 -8.09
C ASP A 117 -9.77 -23.61 -7.20
N SER A 118 -9.95 -22.72 -6.21
CA SER A 118 -11.02 -22.88 -5.22
C SER A 118 -11.77 -21.59 -4.86
N LEU A 119 -11.06 -20.53 -4.47
CA LEU A 119 -11.69 -19.38 -3.81
C LEU A 119 -12.63 -18.56 -4.71
N LYS A 120 -12.34 -18.50 -6.01
CA LYS A 120 -13.25 -17.86 -6.98
C LYS A 120 -14.62 -18.53 -7.07
N ASN A 121 -14.75 -19.80 -6.69
CA ASN A 121 -16.01 -20.54 -6.75
C ASN A 121 -17.00 -20.09 -5.66
N PHE A 122 -16.50 -19.39 -4.64
CA PHE A 122 -17.33 -18.81 -3.58
C PHE A 122 -17.85 -17.40 -3.91
N GLN A 123 -17.50 -16.84 -5.07
CA GLN A 123 -17.98 -15.51 -5.47
C GLN A 123 -19.51 -15.47 -5.57
N LYS A 124 -20.08 -14.37 -5.11
CA LYS A 124 -21.51 -14.03 -5.16
C LYS A 124 -21.71 -12.80 -6.06
N GLU A 125 -22.87 -12.16 -5.96
CA GLU A 125 -23.15 -10.91 -6.66
C GLU A 125 -22.22 -9.78 -6.20
N HIS A 126 -22.04 -9.63 -4.88
CA HIS A 126 -21.18 -8.63 -4.27
C HIS A 126 -20.01 -9.30 -3.55
N ASN A 127 -18.79 -8.91 -3.92
CA ASN A 127 -17.58 -9.51 -3.39
C ASN A 127 -16.55 -8.45 -3.01
N LEU A 128 -15.86 -8.71 -1.91
CA LEU A 128 -14.61 -8.07 -1.53
C LEU A 128 -13.52 -9.15 -1.48
N THR A 129 -12.52 -9.06 -2.34
CA THR A 129 -11.37 -9.97 -2.33
C THR A 129 -10.11 -9.19 -1.99
N ILE A 130 -9.43 -9.55 -0.92
CA ILE A 130 -8.20 -8.93 -0.46
C ILE A 130 -7.05 -9.92 -0.71
N PHE A 131 -6.09 -9.52 -1.55
CA PHE A 131 -4.82 -10.22 -1.74
C PHE A 131 -3.75 -9.53 -0.90
N HIS A 132 -3.31 -10.16 0.18
CA HIS A 132 -2.20 -9.72 0.99
C HIS A 132 -0.94 -10.43 0.54
N LEU A 133 -0.14 -9.74 -0.25
CA LEU A 133 1.06 -10.26 -0.89
C LEU A 133 2.27 -10.12 0.03
N MET A 134 3.19 -11.08 -0.03
CA MET A 134 4.52 -10.93 0.56
C MET A 134 5.33 -9.83 -0.14
N GLY A 135 5.12 -9.65 -1.44
CA GLY A 135 5.66 -8.55 -2.23
C GLY A 135 7.18 -8.42 -2.15
N GLN A 136 7.64 -7.24 -1.70
CA GLN A 136 9.06 -6.92 -1.53
C GLN A 136 9.53 -7.03 -0.07
N HIS A 137 8.87 -7.78 0.78
CA HIS A 137 9.30 -8.00 2.16
C HIS A 137 10.75 -8.47 2.24
N VAL A 138 11.48 -8.09 3.29
CA VAL A 138 12.89 -8.46 3.54
C VAL A 138 13.20 -9.94 3.25
N ASN A 139 14.48 -10.25 2.98
CA ASN A 139 14.96 -11.42 2.26
C ASN A 139 14.55 -11.39 0.79
N TYR A 140 14.70 -10.23 0.16
CA TYR A 140 14.31 -9.93 -1.24
C TYR A 140 14.70 -11.01 -2.24
N LYS A 141 15.85 -11.69 -2.04
CA LYS A 141 16.29 -12.82 -2.87
C LYS A 141 15.28 -13.98 -2.92
N GLN A 142 14.46 -14.12 -1.88
CA GLN A 142 13.44 -15.16 -1.77
C GLN A 142 12.08 -14.74 -2.37
N ARG A 143 11.94 -13.50 -2.83
CA ARG A 143 10.67 -12.93 -3.30
C ARG A 143 10.47 -13.05 -4.80
N TYR A 144 11.38 -13.71 -5.52
CA TYR A 144 11.26 -13.92 -6.97
C TYR A 144 12.02 -15.18 -7.40
N ARG A 145 11.68 -15.73 -8.57
CA ARG A 145 12.40 -16.85 -9.15
C ARG A 145 13.71 -16.38 -9.77
N THR A 146 14.84 -16.94 -9.38
CA THR A 146 16.18 -16.55 -9.88
C THR A 146 16.25 -16.53 -11.42
N LYS A 147 15.61 -17.49 -12.10
CA LYS A 147 15.53 -17.53 -13.56
C LYS A 147 14.81 -16.33 -14.20
N GLN A 148 14.05 -15.58 -13.44
CA GLN A 148 13.31 -14.40 -13.88
C GLN A 148 14.03 -13.09 -13.53
N ALA A 149 15.21 -13.17 -12.89
CA ALA A 149 16.02 -11.99 -12.58
C ALA A 149 16.35 -11.17 -13.84
N ARG A 150 16.36 -9.85 -13.68
CA ARG A 150 16.70 -8.87 -14.73
C ARG A 150 17.73 -7.85 -14.25
N PHE A 151 17.96 -7.79 -12.96
CA PHE A 151 18.89 -6.86 -12.32
C PHE A 151 19.99 -7.62 -11.60
N TRP A 152 21.24 -7.14 -11.73
CA TRP A 152 22.44 -7.66 -11.09
C TRP A 152 23.22 -6.51 -10.47
N ALA A 153 24.21 -6.78 -9.65
CA ALA A 153 25.08 -5.74 -9.06
C ALA A 153 25.65 -4.80 -10.12
N SER A 154 26.10 -5.36 -11.26
CA SER A 154 26.63 -4.61 -12.41
C SER A 154 25.62 -3.62 -13.04
N SER A 155 24.33 -3.84 -12.86
CA SER A 155 23.29 -2.92 -13.37
C SER A 155 23.33 -1.54 -12.71
N TYR A 156 24.07 -1.40 -11.62
CA TYR A 156 24.13 -0.19 -10.78
C TYR A 156 25.53 0.45 -10.72
N GLU A 157 26.53 -0.10 -11.38
CA GLU A 157 27.92 0.41 -11.32
C GLU A 157 28.00 1.89 -11.73
N ASP A 158 27.37 2.26 -12.82
CA ASP A 158 27.34 3.65 -13.29
C ASP A 158 26.24 4.51 -12.63
N LYS A 159 25.12 3.87 -12.19
CA LYS A 159 23.96 4.59 -11.64
C LYS A 159 24.08 4.90 -10.15
N ARG A 160 24.75 4.03 -9.42
CA ARG A 160 24.94 4.10 -7.97
C ARG A 160 26.40 3.76 -7.63
N PRO A 161 27.38 4.55 -8.14
CA PRO A 161 28.80 4.28 -7.96
C PRO A 161 29.23 4.38 -6.48
N GLU A 162 28.49 5.13 -5.67
CA GLU A 162 28.71 5.28 -4.23
C GLU A 162 28.47 3.99 -3.43
N LEU A 163 27.69 3.05 -3.98
CA LEU A 163 27.38 1.80 -3.29
C LEU A 163 28.48 0.76 -3.47
N THR A 164 28.75 0.00 -2.43
CA THR A 164 29.60 -1.20 -2.52
C THR A 164 28.96 -2.27 -3.40
N ASN A 165 29.75 -3.23 -3.87
CA ASN A 165 29.23 -4.35 -4.67
C ASN A 165 28.18 -5.18 -3.89
N ALA A 166 28.35 -5.34 -2.57
CA ALA A 166 27.37 -6.03 -1.72
C ALA A 166 26.04 -5.26 -1.64
N GLN A 167 26.07 -3.95 -1.51
CA GLN A 167 24.89 -3.09 -1.50
C GLN A 167 24.19 -3.10 -2.86
N ARG A 168 24.92 -2.97 -3.97
CA ARG A 168 24.36 -3.10 -5.33
C ARG A 168 23.72 -4.46 -5.57
N LYS A 169 24.30 -5.54 -5.04
CA LYS A 169 23.71 -6.88 -5.09
C LYS A 169 22.40 -6.94 -4.31
N MET A 170 22.34 -6.34 -3.12
CA MET A 170 21.10 -6.29 -2.33
C MET A 170 20.01 -5.48 -3.04
N LEU A 171 20.36 -4.31 -3.58
CA LEU A 171 19.46 -3.49 -4.40
C LEU A 171 18.93 -4.25 -5.63
N SER A 172 19.80 -5.07 -6.28
CA SER A 172 19.36 -5.89 -7.40
C SER A 172 18.32 -6.94 -6.98
N HIS A 173 18.41 -7.49 -5.78
CA HIS A 173 17.39 -8.41 -5.26
C HIS A 173 16.07 -7.68 -4.99
N TYR A 174 16.11 -6.49 -4.42
CA TYR A 174 14.93 -5.65 -4.22
C TYR A 174 14.21 -5.32 -5.54
N ASP A 175 14.97 -4.87 -6.55
CA ASP A 175 14.40 -4.53 -7.86
C ASP A 175 13.85 -5.76 -8.60
N ASN A 176 14.47 -6.93 -8.47
CA ASN A 176 13.92 -8.18 -9.01
C ASN A 176 12.65 -8.61 -8.28
N ALA A 177 12.56 -8.42 -6.96
CA ALA A 177 11.35 -8.66 -6.18
C ALA A 177 10.22 -7.71 -6.62
N THR A 178 10.53 -6.43 -6.82
CA THR A 178 9.59 -5.41 -7.33
C THR A 178 9.07 -5.76 -8.71
N LEU A 179 9.95 -6.19 -9.63
CA LEU A 179 9.55 -6.61 -10.98
C LEU A 179 8.66 -7.86 -10.94
N TYR A 180 8.95 -8.81 -10.05
CA TYR A 180 8.12 -9.99 -9.86
C TYR A 180 6.74 -9.63 -9.31
N ASN A 181 6.69 -8.79 -8.27
CA ASN A 181 5.44 -8.30 -7.71
C ASN A 181 4.59 -7.53 -8.75
N ASP A 182 5.21 -6.71 -9.59
CA ASP A 182 4.53 -6.05 -10.72
C ASP A 182 3.80 -7.07 -11.63
N SER A 183 4.41 -8.22 -11.89
CA SER A 183 3.79 -9.29 -12.67
C SER A 183 2.62 -9.95 -11.94
N ILE A 184 2.71 -10.13 -10.62
CA ILE A 184 1.63 -10.69 -9.78
C ILE A 184 0.43 -9.73 -9.77
N VAL A 185 0.68 -8.45 -9.52
CA VAL A 185 -0.36 -7.41 -9.49
C VAL A 185 -1.08 -7.30 -10.85
N ALA A 186 -0.34 -7.33 -11.96
CA ALA A 186 -0.93 -7.34 -13.29
C ALA A 186 -1.81 -8.58 -13.55
N GLN A 187 -1.41 -9.75 -13.02
CA GLN A 187 -2.20 -10.96 -13.12
C GLN A 187 -3.48 -10.91 -12.25
N ILE A 188 -3.44 -10.23 -11.10
CA ILE A 188 -4.64 -9.95 -10.30
C ILE A 188 -5.60 -9.07 -11.13
N VAL A 189 -5.13 -7.94 -11.64
CA VAL A 189 -5.96 -7.06 -12.50
C VAL A 189 -6.59 -7.82 -13.67
N LYS A 190 -5.81 -8.70 -14.31
CA LYS A 190 -6.31 -9.52 -15.44
C LYS A 190 -7.49 -10.42 -15.06
N ARG A 191 -7.54 -10.95 -13.83
CA ARG A 191 -8.64 -11.82 -13.35
C ARG A 191 -9.95 -11.07 -13.24
N PHE A 192 -9.90 -9.79 -12.90
CA PHE A 192 -11.08 -8.95 -12.71
C PHE A 192 -11.45 -8.06 -13.91
N GLN A 193 -10.61 -7.98 -14.94
CA GLN A 193 -10.78 -7.05 -16.07
C GLN A 193 -12.08 -7.21 -16.86
N LYS A 194 -12.71 -8.39 -16.84
CA LYS A 194 -13.96 -8.68 -17.54
C LYS A 194 -15.19 -8.52 -16.65
N GLN A 195 -14.99 -8.41 -15.34
CA GLN A 195 -16.05 -8.24 -14.35
C GLN A 195 -16.41 -6.75 -14.21
N ASP A 196 -17.51 -6.45 -13.54
CA ASP A 196 -17.84 -5.11 -13.07
C ASP A 196 -17.06 -4.88 -11.77
N ALA A 197 -15.82 -4.42 -11.88
CA ALA A 197 -14.87 -4.48 -10.79
C ALA A 197 -13.91 -3.29 -10.74
N ILE A 198 -13.51 -2.97 -9.51
CA ILE A 198 -12.41 -2.08 -9.15
C ILE A 198 -11.29 -2.94 -8.57
N VAL A 199 -10.04 -2.63 -8.90
CA VAL A 199 -8.86 -3.16 -8.20
C VAL A 199 -8.10 -1.98 -7.59
N ILE A 200 -7.87 -2.04 -6.28
CA ILE A 200 -7.11 -1.04 -5.54
C ILE A 200 -5.79 -1.67 -5.12
N TYR A 201 -4.70 -0.99 -5.42
CA TYR A 201 -3.36 -1.38 -4.98
C TYR A 201 -2.85 -0.38 -3.96
N VAL A 202 -2.46 -0.89 -2.82
CA VAL A 202 -1.90 -0.12 -1.72
C VAL A 202 -0.85 -0.97 -1.00
N PRO A 203 0.43 -0.58 -1.01
CA PRO A 203 1.41 -1.14 -0.07
C PRO A 203 1.06 -0.73 1.36
N ASP A 204 1.45 -1.54 2.32
CA ASP A 204 1.32 -1.20 3.72
C ASP A 204 2.29 -0.07 4.12
N HIS A 205 3.53 -0.08 3.62
CA HIS A 205 4.54 0.97 3.84
C HIS A 205 5.54 1.01 2.70
N GLY A 206 6.41 2.03 2.72
CA GLY A 206 7.60 2.14 1.87
C GLY A 206 8.82 1.44 2.50
N GLU A 207 9.98 1.64 1.87
CA GLU A 207 11.24 1.02 2.29
C GLU A 207 12.43 1.84 1.80
N GLU A 208 13.44 2.07 2.66
CA GLU A 208 14.70 2.69 2.24
C GLU A 208 15.52 1.69 1.41
N CYS A 209 16.21 2.20 0.37
CA CYS A 209 17.04 1.42 -0.53
C CYS A 209 18.41 2.10 -0.76
N TYR A 210 19.12 2.43 0.33
CA TYR A 210 20.40 3.15 0.32
C TYR A 210 20.34 4.59 -0.20
N GLU A 211 19.21 5.27 -0.07
CA GLU A 211 19.08 6.66 -0.48
C GLU A 211 19.95 7.58 0.37
N GLU A 212 20.35 8.74 -0.21
CA GLU A 212 21.08 9.82 0.45
C GLU A 212 22.38 9.39 1.19
N ASN A 213 23.01 8.31 0.74
CA ASN A 213 24.20 7.71 1.39
C ASN A 213 23.98 7.28 2.86
N ARG A 214 22.74 7.01 3.26
CA ARG A 214 22.41 6.55 4.62
C ARG A 214 22.95 5.15 4.92
N GLY A 215 23.38 4.41 3.91
CA GLY A 215 23.99 3.08 4.06
C GLY A 215 23.02 1.99 4.53
N PHE A 216 21.73 2.27 4.50
CA PHE A 216 20.66 1.42 5.02
C PHE A 216 19.72 0.94 3.91
N ILE A 217 19.23 -0.28 4.03
CA ILE A 217 18.13 -0.84 3.24
C ILE A 217 17.18 -1.56 4.17
N CYS A 218 15.88 -1.41 3.97
CA CYS A 218 14.77 -1.92 4.76
C CYS A 218 14.04 -0.77 5.49
N ARG A 219 13.47 -1.03 6.65
CA ARG A 219 12.71 -0.07 7.46
C ARG A 219 13.44 0.25 8.75
N ASN A 220 13.47 1.51 9.09
CA ASN A 220 13.98 1.97 10.36
C ASN A 220 12.82 2.09 11.37
N HIS A 221 12.85 1.29 12.42
CA HIS A 221 11.82 1.30 13.46
C HIS A 221 12.06 2.38 14.54
N SER A 222 12.85 3.43 14.22
CA SER A 222 13.08 4.56 15.13
C SER A 222 11.77 5.18 15.63
N ALA A 223 11.76 5.61 16.88
CA ALA A 223 10.68 6.44 17.43
C ALA A 223 10.73 7.86 16.87
N GLU A 224 11.92 8.36 16.52
CA GLU A 224 12.11 9.66 15.90
C GLU A 224 11.94 9.53 14.38
N ILE A 225 11.12 10.41 13.82
CA ILE A 225 10.84 10.45 12.39
C ILE A 225 11.44 11.73 11.83
N ASP A 226 12.54 11.59 11.09
CA ASP A 226 13.11 12.65 10.26
C ASP A 226 12.48 12.66 8.86
N TRP A 227 12.81 13.67 8.04
CA TRP A 227 12.27 13.77 6.69
C TRP A 227 12.67 12.59 5.79
N PRO A 228 13.94 12.13 5.72
CA PRO A 228 14.28 10.96 4.90
C PRO A 228 13.46 9.72 5.26
N LEU A 229 13.29 9.42 6.55
CA LEU A 229 12.46 8.30 6.99
C LEU A 229 11.00 8.50 6.60
N ALA A 230 10.43 9.69 6.80
CA ALA A 230 9.07 10.02 6.41
C ALA A 230 8.86 9.87 4.88
N HIS A 231 9.81 10.32 4.09
CA HIS A 231 9.76 10.27 2.63
C HIS A 231 9.87 8.84 2.09
N TYR A 232 10.85 8.06 2.53
CA TYR A 232 11.12 6.75 1.93
C TYR A 232 10.28 5.62 2.50
N GLU A 233 9.87 5.71 3.76
CA GLU A 233 9.14 4.63 4.40
C GLU A 233 7.63 4.86 4.53
N PHE A 234 7.15 6.11 4.36
CA PHE A 234 5.72 6.42 4.51
C PHE A 234 5.05 6.88 3.22
N GLU A 235 5.76 7.47 2.25
CA GLU A 235 5.19 7.72 0.93
C GLU A 235 5.06 6.40 0.18
N ILE A 236 3.86 6.13 -0.31
CA ILE A 236 3.55 4.86 -0.97
C ILE A 236 2.86 5.05 -2.31
N PRO A 237 3.11 4.17 -3.29
CA PRO A 237 2.31 4.13 -4.50
C PRO A 237 0.88 3.67 -4.19
N PHE A 238 -0.09 4.44 -4.64
CA PHE A 238 -1.51 4.10 -4.51
C PHE A 238 -2.20 4.31 -5.85
N TRP A 239 -2.99 3.34 -6.28
CA TRP A 239 -3.76 3.49 -7.50
C TRP A 239 -5.07 2.69 -7.48
N ILE A 240 -6.01 3.13 -8.32
CA ILE A 240 -7.30 2.48 -8.55
C ILE A 240 -7.42 2.13 -10.02
N TYR A 241 -7.61 0.85 -10.31
CA TYR A 241 -7.97 0.34 -11.62
C TYR A 241 -9.49 0.12 -11.70
N CYS A 242 -10.11 0.62 -12.76
CA CYS A 242 -11.51 0.36 -13.07
C CYS A 242 -11.60 -0.49 -14.34
N SER A 243 -12.32 -1.61 -14.26
CA SER A 243 -12.54 -2.44 -15.44
C SER A 243 -13.36 -1.70 -16.50
N PRO A 244 -13.28 -2.10 -17.78
CA PRO A 244 -14.10 -1.49 -18.83
C PRO A 244 -15.60 -1.57 -18.56
N LYS A 245 -16.07 -2.63 -17.92
CA LYS A 245 -17.47 -2.80 -17.54
C LYS A 245 -17.83 -1.84 -16.43
N TYR A 246 -16.98 -1.71 -15.40
CA TYR A 246 -17.18 -0.76 -14.32
C TYR A 246 -17.25 0.70 -14.82
N ILE A 247 -16.33 1.10 -15.69
CA ILE A 247 -16.32 2.45 -16.27
C ILE A 247 -17.63 2.76 -17.03
N ARG A 248 -18.19 1.77 -17.73
CA ARG A 248 -19.48 1.97 -18.43
C ARG A 248 -20.65 2.12 -17.48
N ASN A 249 -20.66 1.33 -16.42
CA ASN A 249 -21.79 1.25 -15.47
C ASN A 249 -21.74 2.37 -14.41
N HIS A 250 -20.52 2.84 -14.05
CA HIS A 250 -20.28 3.76 -12.93
C HIS A 250 -19.47 4.99 -13.37
N ARG A 251 -19.91 5.66 -14.44
CA ARG A 251 -19.19 6.78 -15.05
C ARG A 251 -18.87 7.92 -14.08
N ASP A 252 -19.80 8.21 -13.18
CA ASP A 252 -19.62 9.34 -12.25
C ASP A 252 -18.59 9.02 -11.17
N ILE A 253 -18.58 7.80 -10.63
CA ILE A 253 -17.55 7.34 -9.70
C ILE A 253 -16.18 7.33 -10.39
N TYR A 254 -16.10 6.84 -11.62
CA TYR A 254 -14.85 6.87 -12.40
C TYR A 254 -14.32 8.31 -12.58
N ARG A 255 -15.19 9.28 -12.86
CA ARG A 255 -14.80 10.69 -12.95
C ARG A 255 -14.32 11.25 -11.62
N GLN A 256 -14.98 10.90 -10.51
CA GLN A 256 -14.56 11.29 -9.16
C GLN A 256 -13.16 10.74 -8.83
N ILE A 257 -12.90 9.45 -9.12
CA ILE A 257 -11.58 8.83 -8.96
C ILE A 257 -10.51 9.61 -9.74
N ARG A 258 -10.78 9.90 -11.01
CA ARG A 258 -9.86 10.67 -11.88
C ARG A 258 -9.59 12.09 -11.35
N LYS A 259 -10.62 12.75 -10.81
CA LYS A 259 -10.50 14.11 -10.25
C LYS A 259 -9.73 14.14 -8.94
N ALA A 260 -9.82 13.09 -8.14
CA ALA A 260 -9.22 13.02 -6.82
C ALA A 260 -7.72 12.66 -6.82
N LYS A 261 -7.12 12.29 -7.96
CA LYS A 261 -5.78 11.70 -8.06
C LYS A 261 -4.63 12.54 -7.47
N ASP A 262 -4.78 13.85 -7.41
CA ASP A 262 -3.75 14.76 -6.92
C ASP A 262 -4.04 15.30 -5.51
N LYS A 263 -5.12 14.80 -4.86
CA LYS A 263 -5.44 15.16 -3.47
C LYS A 263 -4.51 14.44 -2.49
N ARG A 264 -4.24 15.10 -1.38
CA ARG A 264 -3.51 14.52 -0.24
C ARG A 264 -4.33 13.41 0.40
N PHE A 265 -3.71 12.27 0.66
CA PHE A 265 -4.39 11.11 1.27
C PHE A 265 -3.47 10.39 2.27
N MET A 266 -4.06 9.85 3.33
CA MET A 266 -3.41 8.91 4.25
C MET A 266 -4.26 7.64 4.37
N THR A 267 -3.62 6.48 4.41
CA THR A 267 -4.30 5.17 4.26
C THR A 267 -5.15 4.74 5.45
N ASP A 268 -5.07 5.41 6.58
CA ASP A 268 -6.01 5.22 7.70
C ASP A 268 -7.45 5.60 7.32
N ALA A 269 -7.63 6.42 6.29
CA ALA A 269 -8.93 6.79 5.73
C ALA A 269 -9.42 5.86 4.60
N LEU A 270 -8.63 4.82 4.25
CA LEU A 270 -9.01 3.86 3.19
C LEU A 270 -10.38 3.21 3.40
N PRO A 271 -10.80 2.81 4.62
CA PRO A 271 -12.11 2.25 4.85
C PRO A 271 -13.26 3.13 4.35
N HIS A 272 -13.17 4.46 4.53
CA HIS A 272 -14.21 5.39 4.09
C HIS A 272 -14.32 5.46 2.56
N LEU A 273 -13.20 5.39 1.85
CA LEU A 273 -13.19 5.25 0.40
C LEU A 273 -13.86 3.94 -0.04
N LEU A 274 -13.50 2.81 0.60
CA LEU A 274 -14.01 1.48 0.26
C LEU A 274 -15.53 1.38 0.51
N LEU A 275 -16.00 1.86 1.65
CA LEU A 275 -17.43 1.89 2.00
C LEU A 275 -18.24 2.70 0.97
N TYR A 276 -17.74 3.86 0.58
CA TYR A 276 -18.37 4.68 -0.45
C TYR A 276 -18.44 3.97 -1.81
N LEU A 277 -17.34 3.39 -2.25
CA LEU A 277 -17.26 2.66 -3.52
C LEU A 277 -18.17 1.44 -3.56
N ALA A 278 -18.43 0.83 -2.41
CA ALA A 278 -19.33 -0.31 -2.23
C ALA A 278 -20.80 0.10 -2.02
N GLY A 279 -21.08 1.39 -1.86
CA GLY A 279 -22.44 1.87 -1.55
C GLY A 279 -22.93 1.43 -0.16
N ILE A 280 -22.01 1.24 0.79
CA ILE A 280 -22.34 0.79 2.14
C ILE A 280 -22.56 2.00 3.04
N GLU A 281 -23.78 2.11 3.56
CA GLU A 281 -24.15 3.11 4.57
C GLU A 281 -23.96 2.52 5.97
N THR A 282 -23.20 3.22 6.81
CA THR A 282 -22.94 2.84 8.20
C THR A 282 -22.69 4.07 9.07
N PRO A 283 -23.07 4.06 10.36
CA PRO A 283 -22.81 5.18 11.26
C PRO A 283 -21.31 5.54 11.42
N THR A 284 -20.41 4.63 11.12
CA THR A 284 -18.96 4.86 11.19
C THR A 284 -18.39 5.46 9.91
N TYR A 285 -19.14 5.51 8.81
CA TYR A 285 -18.73 6.21 7.59
C TYR A 285 -18.76 7.73 7.80
N LYS A 286 -17.70 8.42 7.39
CA LYS A 286 -17.60 9.87 7.43
C LYS A 286 -17.12 10.42 6.09
N GLU A 287 -17.89 11.35 5.55
CA GLU A 287 -17.62 11.94 4.23
C GLU A 287 -16.32 12.73 4.19
N GLU A 288 -15.93 13.36 5.31
CA GLU A 288 -14.70 14.13 5.46
C GLU A 288 -13.43 13.30 5.31
N TYR A 289 -13.53 11.97 5.42
CA TYR A 289 -12.39 11.06 5.22
C TYR A 289 -12.43 10.35 3.86
N ASN A 290 -13.52 10.48 3.10
CA ASN A 290 -13.60 9.92 1.77
C ASN A 290 -13.01 10.87 0.72
N ILE A 291 -11.86 10.52 0.16
CA ILE A 291 -11.13 11.33 -0.84
C ILE A 291 -11.98 11.67 -2.09
N LEU A 292 -13.02 10.90 -2.39
CA LEU A 292 -13.93 11.15 -3.51
C LEU A 292 -15.05 12.12 -3.16
N SER A 293 -15.32 12.35 -1.85
CA SER A 293 -16.39 13.24 -1.41
C SER A 293 -16.08 14.71 -1.70
N PRO A 294 -17.09 15.53 -2.04
CA PRO A 294 -16.95 16.99 -2.05
C PRO A 294 -16.62 17.59 -0.69
N LYS A 295 -16.95 16.88 0.42
CA LYS A 295 -16.69 17.32 1.80
C LYS A 295 -15.37 16.77 2.35
N TYR A 296 -14.55 16.13 1.52
CA TYR A 296 -13.26 15.59 1.94
C TYR A 296 -12.38 16.68 2.56
N ASP A 297 -11.95 16.46 3.80
CA ASP A 297 -10.98 17.33 4.47
C ASP A 297 -9.56 17.05 4.01
N GLU A 298 -9.16 17.70 2.94
CA GLU A 298 -7.81 17.58 2.38
C GLU A 298 -6.74 18.18 3.29
N MET A 299 -7.14 19.06 4.24
CA MET A 299 -6.21 19.72 5.15
C MET A 299 -6.00 18.98 6.46
N ARG A 300 -6.67 17.84 6.65
CA ARG A 300 -6.46 16.97 7.81
C ARG A 300 -4.97 16.67 8.00
N PRO A 301 -4.42 16.82 9.23
CA PRO A 301 -3.04 16.45 9.52
C PRO A 301 -2.77 14.98 9.23
N ARG A 302 -1.67 14.67 8.56
CA ARG A 302 -1.21 13.30 8.30
C ARG A 302 -0.18 12.89 9.36
N ILE A 303 -0.67 12.30 10.44
CA ILE A 303 0.15 11.98 11.62
C ILE A 303 0.74 10.58 11.50
N LEU A 304 2.06 10.50 11.43
CA LEU A 304 2.83 9.27 11.35
C LEU A 304 3.14 8.76 12.76
N LYS A 305 2.93 7.46 13.01
CA LYS A 305 3.19 6.78 14.31
C LYS A 305 2.62 7.53 15.51
N ASN A 306 1.48 8.19 15.37
CA ASN A 306 0.85 9.02 16.41
C ASN A 306 1.77 10.12 16.98
N SER A 307 2.82 10.53 16.28
CA SER A 307 3.83 11.45 16.81
C SER A 307 4.24 12.58 15.87
N ALA A 308 4.50 12.31 14.60
CA ALA A 308 5.05 13.26 13.66
C ALA A 308 4.05 13.67 12.57
N ASP A 309 3.93 14.96 12.32
CA ASP A 309 3.13 15.50 11.23
C ASP A 309 3.95 15.47 9.92
N TYR A 310 3.55 14.60 9.00
CA TYR A 310 4.22 14.41 7.70
C TYR A 310 4.33 15.72 6.91
N ASP A 311 3.26 16.50 6.87
CA ASP A 311 3.24 17.72 6.06
C ASP A 311 4.17 18.79 6.61
N LYS A 312 4.26 18.91 7.93
CA LYS A 312 5.25 19.80 8.57
C LYS A 312 6.68 19.38 8.31
N LEU A 313 6.97 18.08 8.34
CA LEU A 313 8.30 17.57 8.01
C LEU A 313 8.67 17.88 6.54
N ARG A 314 7.72 17.65 5.62
CA ARG A 314 7.89 17.96 4.19
C ARG A 314 8.13 19.46 3.97
N ASP A 315 7.31 20.30 4.54
CA ASP A 315 7.38 21.74 4.34
C ASP A 315 8.67 22.33 4.91
N ALA A 316 9.11 21.88 6.09
CA ALA A 316 10.40 22.27 6.67
C ALA A 316 11.58 21.84 5.79
N HIS A 317 11.52 20.64 5.19
CA HIS A 317 12.55 20.18 4.25
C HIS A 317 12.59 21.04 2.97
N LEU A 318 11.44 21.34 2.38
CA LEU A 318 11.35 22.18 1.18
C LEU A 318 11.86 23.60 1.43
N GLU A 319 11.56 24.19 2.60
CA GLU A 319 12.12 25.49 3.00
C GLU A 319 13.64 25.46 3.14
N LYS A 320 14.19 24.38 3.70
CA LYS A 320 15.65 24.20 3.80
C LYS A 320 16.29 24.18 2.41
N ILE A 321 15.76 23.41 1.47
CA ILE A 321 16.25 23.37 0.09
C ILE A 321 16.23 24.77 -0.54
N LYS A 322 15.10 25.50 -0.47
CA LYS A 322 14.99 26.84 -1.03
C LYS A 322 16.02 27.81 -0.45
N LYS A 323 16.28 27.74 0.86
CA LYS A 323 17.31 28.55 1.53
C LYS A 323 18.74 28.22 1.03
N GLU A 324 19.04 26.93 0.83
CA GLU A 324 20.34 26.48 0.31
C GLU A 324 20.57 26.91 -1.14
N GLU A 325 19.57 26.78 -2.00
CA GLU A 325 19.60 27.22 -3.39
C GLU A 325 19.83 28.73 -3.48
N SER A 326 19.09 29.51 -2.69
CA SER A 326 19.24 30.97 -2.63
C SER A 326 20.65 31.39 -2.18
N LYS A 327 21.27 30.65 -1.24
CA LYS A 327 22.67 30.90 -0.83
C LYS A 327 23.66 30.56 -1.96
N LYS A 328 23.41 29.48 -2.73
CA LYS A 328 24.27 29.10 -3.88
C LYS A 328 24.23 30.17 -4.99
N VAL A 329 23.04 30.69 -5.30
CA VAL A 329 22.86 31.75 -6.29
C VAL A 329 23.63 33.01 -5.87
N LYS A 330 23.41 33.52 -4.63
CA LYS A 330 24.13 34.71 -4.11
C LYS A 330 25.64 34.53 -4.07
N LYS A 331 26.14 33.31 -3.82
CA LYS A 331 27.57 33.02 -3.83
C LYS A 331 28.16 33.04 -5.26
N LYS A 332 27.37 32.65 -6.27
CA LYS A 332 27.75 32.69 -7.68
C LYS A 332 27.79 34.13 -8.21
N GLU A 333 26.78 34.96 -7.85
CA GLU A 333 26.72 36.38 -8.21
C GLU A 333 27.88 37.21 -7.60
N ARG A 334 28.36 36.84 -6.41
CA ARG A 334 29.50 37.52 -5.77
C ARG A 334 30.88 37.10 -6.34
N ARG A 335 30.94 36.06 -7.17
CA ARG A 335 32.17 35.58 -7.79
C ARG A 335 32.34 36.02 -9.26
N ASN A 336 31.30 36.54 -9.85
CA ASN A 336 31.30 37.24 -11.13
C ASN A 336 31.35 38.74 -10.92
#